data_f6b4be1e5b39a466d4b182c5f23a1de1
#
_entry.id   f6b4be1e5b39a466d4b182c5f23a1de1
#
_cell.length_a   1.000
_cell.length_b   1.000
_cell.length_c   1.000
_cell.angle_alpha   90.00
_cell.angle_beta   90.00
_cell.angle_gamma   90.00
#
_symmetry.space_group_name_H-M   'P 1'
#
loop_
_entity.id
_entity.type
_entity.pdbx_description
1 polymer ?
#
loop_
_entity_poly.entity_id
_entity_poly.type
_entity_poly.pdbx_seq_one_letter_code
_entity_poly.pdbx_strand_id
1 'polypeptide(L)'
;METKEVLLQLRKDHELTQEEMAKRLLVTRQAVSRWETGETIPNAETLKLISKEFHVSINTLLGMPQRLFCQCCGMPLDDDGLLSQEKDGSFNEDYCKWCYTDGKFTYTSMEELVDCCVPILQEQFPETTEQQLRDMMQKQLPQLKHWKKSKNQKESFRFFLVFCV
;
A
#
# COMPACT_ATOMS: atom_id res chain seq x y z
N MET A 1 1.48 -0.65 -18.98
CA MET A 1 1.70 0.73 -19.50
C MET A 1 3.14 1.09 -19.24
N GLU A 2 3.81 1.78 -20.16
CA GLU A 2 5.16 2.31 -19.88
C GLU A 2 5.07 3.61 -19.06
N THR A 3 6.13 3.95 -18.32
CA THR A 3 6.21 5.18 -17.49
C THR A 3 5.76 6.44 -18.23
N LYS A 4 6.17 6.60 -19.51
CA LYS A 4 5.78 7.75 -20.34
C LYS A 4 4.26 7.86 -20.54
N GLU A 5 3.59 6.71 -20.72
CA GLU A 5 2.15 6.65 -20.93
C GLU A 5 1.41 6.97 -19.64
N VAL A 6 1.91 6.45 -18.50
CA VAL A 6 1.35 6.75 -17.18
C VAL A 6 1.45 8.23 -16.87
N LEU A 7 2.61 8.86 -17.08
CA LEU A 7 2.82 10.28 -16.81
C LEU A 7 1.96 11.17 -17.70
N LEU A 8 1.83 10.84 -18.98
CA LEU A 8 0.96 11.54 -19.91
C LEU A 8 -0.52 11.44 -19.50
N GLN A 9 -0.96 10.22 -19.12
CA GLN A 9 -2.34 9.98 -18.67
C GLN A 9 -2.61 10.73 -17.37
N LEU A 10 -1.74 10.62 -16.39
CA LEU A 10 -1.83 11.31 -15.10
C LEU A 10 -2.02 12.83 -15.26
N ARG A 11 -1.21 13.46 -16.13
CA ARG A 11 -1.36 14.88 -16.42
C ARG A 11 -2.69 15.21 -17.05
N LYS A 12 -3.18 14.37 -17.97
CA LYS A 12 -4.49 14.57 -18.63
C LYS A 12 -5.65 14.40 -17.67
N ASP A 13 -5.59 13.41 -16.80
CA ASP A 13 -6.63 13.13 -15.78
C ASP A 13 -6.79 14.29 -14.80
N HIS A 14 -5.68 15.00 -14.53
CA HIS A 14 -5.68 16.22 -13.73
C HIS A 14 -5.91 17.51 -14.54
N GLU A 15 -6.22 17.39 -15.83
CA GLU A 15 -6.48 18.52 -16.75
C GLU A 15 -5.34 19.56 -16.80
N LEU A 16 -4.10 19.12 -16.60
CA LEU A 16 -2.93 19.98 -16.55
C LEU A 16 -2.24 20.12 -17.91
N THR A 17 -1.72 21.31 -18.19
CA THR A 17 -0.71 21.51 -19.23
C THR A 17 0.67 21.02 -18.73
N GLN A 18 1.61 20.77 -19.66
CA GLN A 18 3.00 20.43 -19.28
C GLN A 18 3.65 21.51 -18.40
N GLU A 19 3.30 22.79 -18.65
CA GLU A 19 3.80 23.93 -17.85
C GLU A 19 3.26 23.91 -16.41
N GLU A 20 1.98 23.61 -16.23
CA GLU A 20 1.36 23.53 -14.90
C GLU A 20 1.86 22.34 -14.10
N MET A 21 2.00 21.18 -14.75
CA MET A 21 2.61 20.01 -14.12
C MET A 21 4.06 20.29 -13.70
N ALA A 22 4.82 20.95 -14.55
CA ALA A 22 6.20 21.33 -14.26
C ALA A 22 6.31 22.29 -13.06
N LYS A 23 5.41 23.27 -12.95
CA LYS A 23 5.33 24.18 -11.80
C LYS A 23 5.03 23.45 -10.49
N ARG A 24 4.07 22.52 -10.49
CA ARG A 24 3.73 21.71 -9.30
C ARG A 24 4.91 20.86 -8.83
N LEU A 25 5.65 20.30 -9.78
CA LEU A 25 6.78 19.41 -9.51
C LEU A 25 8.12 20.15 -9.34
N LEU A 26 8.12 21.49 -9.43
CA LEU A 26 9.33 22.33 -9.34
C LEU A 26 10.44 21.92 -10.34
N VAL A 27 10.02 21.55 -11.55
CA VAL A 27 10.89 21.15 -12.65
C VAL A 27 10.66 22.03 -13.87
N THR A 28 11.44 21.83 -14.95
CA THR A 28 11.23 22.53 -16.21
C THR A 28 10.15 21.87 -17.07
N ARG A 29 9.43 22.64 -17.88
CA ARG A 29 8.48 22.11 -18.87
C ARG A 29 9.17 21.09 -19.81
N GLN A 30 10.43 21.34 -20.20
CA GLN A 30 11.20 20.42 -21.03
C GLN A 30 11.40 19.04 -20.36
N ALA A 31 11.58 19.00 -19.03
CA ALA A 31 11.68 17.74 -18.31
C ALA A 31 10.38 16.93 -18.44
N VAL A 32 9.23 17.56 -18.20
CA VAL A 32 7.91 16.90 -18.36
C VAL A 32 7.73 16.40 -19.79
N SER A 33 8.05 17.24 -20.79
CA SER A 33 7.94 16.84 -22.20
C SER A 33 8.81 15.62 -22.54
N ARG A 34 10.06 15.55 -22.04
CA ARG A 34 10.97 14.42 -22.25
C ARG A 34 10.49 13.13 -21.57
N TRP A 35 9.84 13.25 -20.42
CA TRP A 35 9.26 12.10 -19.74
C TRP A 35 8.07 11.53 -20.51
N GLU A 36 7.19 12.38 -21.03
CA GLU A 36 6.03 11.99 -21.81
C GLU A 36 6.36 11.43 -23.19
N THR A 37 7.52 11.84 -23.76
CA THR A 37 8.02 11.26 -25.01
C THR A 37 8.85 9.99 -24.80
N GLY A 38 9.23 9.70 -23.54
CA GLY A 38 10.09 8.57 -23.19
C GLY A 38 11.58 8.81 -23.46
N GLU A 39 11.97 10.04 -23.77
CA GLU A 39 13.38 10.42 -23.96
C GLU A 39 14.20 10.28 -22.66
N THR A 40 13.56 10.57 -21.53
CA THR A 40 14.12 10.40 -20.18
C THR A 40 13.08 9.90 -19.21
N ILE A 41 13.51 9.34 -18.07
CA ILE A 41 12.67 8.92 -16.97
C ILE A 41 12.94 9.85 -15.78
N PRO A 42 11.92 10.24 -14.98
CA PRO A 42 12.13 10.98 -13.74
C PRO A 42 13.07 10.21 -12.80
N ASN A 43 13.93 10.91 -12.11
CA ASN A 43 14.77 10.29 -11.06
C ASN A 43 13.94 9.91 -9.83
N ALA A 44 14.53 9.13 -8.91
CA ALA A 44 13.83 8.59 -7.75
C ALA A 44 13.18 9.68 -6.88
N GLU A 45 13.83 10.82 -6.68
CA GLU A 45 13.29 11.93 -5.88
C GLU A 45 12.10 12.59 -6.59
N THR A 46 12.18 12.75 -7.90
CA THR A 46 11.07 13.27 -8.71
C THR A 46 9.89 12.28 -8.72
N LEU A 47 10.14 10.96 -8.83
CA LEU A 47 9.09 9.95 -8.73
C LEU A 47 8.35 10.00 -7.38
N LYS A 48 9.08 10.17 -6.27
CA LYS A 48 8.47 10.35 -4.94
C LYS A 48 7.61 11.62 -4.88
N LEU A 49 8.09 12.71 -5.49
CA LEU A 49 7.33 13.96 -5.53
C LEU A 49 6.06 13.81 -6.36
N ILE A 50 6.13 13.17 -7.54
CA ILE A 50 4.97 12.87 -8.38
C ILE A 50 3.98 11.98 -7.61
N SER A 51 4.46 10.92 -6.98
CA SER A 51 3.64 10.00 -6.17
C SER A 51 2.85 10.74 -5.10
N LYS A 52 3.51 11.64 -4.37
CA LYS A 52 2.90 12.42 -3.30
C LYS A 52 1.92 13.48 -3.81
N GLU A 53 2.31 14.23 -4.84
CA GLU A 53 1.50 15.34 -5.39
C GLU A 53 0.22 14.85 -6.07
N PHE A 54 0.29 13.72 -6.76
CA PHE A 54 -0.80 13.19 -7.57
C PHE A 54 -1.47 11.95 -6.98
N HIS A 55 -1.10 11.55 -5.76
CA HIS A 55 -1.65 10.38 -5.07
C HIS A 55 -1.63 9.11 -5.94
N VAL A 56 -0.49 8.80 -6.53
CA VAL A 56 -0.25 7.63 -7.37
C VAL A 56 0.97 6.86 -6.86
N SER A 57 0.91 5.52 -6.82
CA SER A 57 2.04 4.72 -6.34
C SER A 57 3.25 4.80 -7.27
N ILE A 58 4.45 4.62 -6.72
CA ILE A 58 5.68 4.56 -7.54
C ILE A 58 5.65 3.37 -8.48
N ASN A 59 5.07 2.25 -8.07
CA ASN A 59 4.93 1.06 -8.93
C ASN A 59 4.03 1.36 -10.13
N THR A 60 2.93 2.06 -9.93
CA THR A 60 2.06 2.54 -11.02
C THR A 60 2.82 3.49 -11.94
N LEU A 61 3.58 4.45 -11.40
CA LEU A 61 4.40 5.37 -12.20
C LEU A 61 5.45 4.64 -13.05
N LEU A 62 6.02 3.57 -12.54
CA LEU A 62 7.00 2.75 -13.27
C LEU A 62 6.35 1.75 -14.24
N GLY A 63 5.02 1.72 -14.32
CA GLY A 63 4.29 0.80 -15.20
C GLY A 63 4.45 -0.67 -14.80
N MET A 64 4.79 -0.94 -13.56
CA MET A 64 4.98 -2.28 -13.02
C MET A 64 3.71 -2.69 -12.26
N PRO A 65 2.75 -3.39 -12.88
CA PRO A 65 1.59 -3.91 -12.17
C PRO A 65 2.05 -5.04 -11.24
N GLN A 66 2.40 -4.73 -10.02
CA GLN A 66 2.57 -5.75 -8.99
C GLN A 66 1.18 -6.08 -8.45
N ARG A 67 0.84 -7.37 -8.40
CA ARG A 67 -0.27 -7.84 -7.58
C ARG A 67 0.18 -7.78 -6.12
N LEU A 68 -0.02 -6.62 -5.52
CA LEU A 68 0.25 -6.41 -4.11
C LEU A 68 -0.89 -7.03 -3.28
N PHE A 69 -0.53 -7.55 -2.13
CA PHE A 69 -1.50 -8.04 -1.14
C PHE A 69 -1.21 -7.39 0.19
N CYS A 70 -2.24 -6.96 0.88
CA CYS A 70 -2.11 -6.40 2.22
C CYS A 70 -1.44 -7.40 3.16
N GLN A 71 -0.32 -7.02 3.74
CA GLN A 71 0.47 -7.86 4.63
C GLN A 71 -0.11 -7.98 6.05
N CYS A 72 -1.33 -7.44 6.26
CA CYS A 72 -2.11 -7.60 7.48
C CYS A 72 -3.33 -8.50 7.27
N CYS A 73 -4.22 -8.19 6.30
CA CYS A 73 -5.46 -8.95 6.06
C CYS A 73 -5.41 -9.87 4.83
N GLY A 74 -4.41 -9.71 3.94
CA GLY A 74 -4.26 -10.55 2.75
C GLY A 74 -5.12 -10.13 1.54
N MET A 75 -5.90 -9.06 1.62
CA MET A 75 -6.69 -8.58 0.49
C MET A 75 -5.78 -8.10 -0.66
N PRO A 76 -6.17 -8.27 -1.93
CA PRO A 76 -5.45 -7.71 -3.05
C PRO A 76 -5.49 -6.17 -3.03
N LEU A 77 -4.40 -5.55 -3.47
CA LEU A 77 -4.23 -4.10 -3.57
C LEU A 77 -4.11 -3.73 -5.06
N ASP A 78 -5.21 -3.91 -5.79
CA ASP A 78 -5.25 -3.77 -7.24
C ASP A 78 -5.41 -2.30 -7.71
N ASP A 79 -5.64 -1.38 -6.77
CA ASP A 79 -5.85 0.05 -7.00
C ASP A 79 -5.10 0.89 -5.96
N ASP A 80 -4.49 1.99 -6.40
CA ASP A 80 -3.75 2.91 -5.51
C ASP A 80 -4.63 3.49 -4.40
N GLY A 81 -5.93 3.64 -4.62
CA GLY A 81 -6.89 4.08 -3.61
C GLY A 81 -7.12 3.09 -2.48
N LEU A 82 -6.63 1.84 -2.59
CA LEU A 82 -6.66 0.82 -1.53
C LEU A 82 -5.41 0.87 -0.65
N LEU A 83 -4.33 1.50 -1.12
CA LEU A 83 -3.06 1.58 -0.41
C LEU A 83 -3.19 2.45 0.84
N SER A 84 -2.43 2.08 1.86
CA SER A 84 -2.31 2.91 3.06
C SER A 84 -1.31 4.05 2.85
N GLN A 85 -1.31 5.00 3.79
CA GLN A 85 -0.39 6.13 3.77
C GLN A 85 0.37 6.24 5.09
N GLU A 86 1.62 6.66 4.98
CA GLU A 86 2.45 7.05 6.11
C GLU A 86 2.07 8.46 6.58
N LYS A 87 2.55 8.86 7.75
CA LYS A 87 2.29 10.20 8.33
C LYS A 87 2.71 11.37 7.43
N ASP A 88 3.69 11.15 6.57
CA ASP A 88 4.19 12.17 5.64
C ASP A 88 3.41 12.20 4.32
N GLY A 89 2.36 11.36 4.18
CA GLY A 89 1.52 11.22 3.02
C GLY A 89 2.10 10.35 1.91
N SER A 90 3.25 9.70 2.12
CA SER A 90 3.77 8.70 1.18
C SER A 90 2.96 7.40 1.25
N PHE A 91 2.84 6.70 0.10
CA PHE A 91 2.15 5.41 0.08
C PHE A 91 2.95 4.33 0.79
N ASN A 92 2.23 3.50 1.56
CA ASN A 92 2.73 2.25 2.08
C ASN A 92 2.09 1.10 1.29
N GLU A 93 2.86 0.46 0.43
CA GLU A 93 2.40 -0.60 -0.47
C GLU A 93 2.30 -1.97 0.21
N ASP A 94 2.72 -2.09 1.46
CA ASP A 94 2.59 -3.32 2.25
C ASP A 94 1.18 -3.52 2.83
N TYR A 95 0.40 -2.44 3.00
CA TYR A 95 -0.86 -2.51 3.75
C TYR A 95 -2.00 -1.78 3.05
N CYS A 96 -3.23 -2.21 3.31
CA CYS A 96 -4.42 -1.47 2.89
C CYS A 96 -4.76 -0.35 3.88
N LYS A 97 -5.49 0.65 3.40
CA LYS A 97 -5.94 1.81 4.18
C LYS A 97 -6.79 1.47 5.40
N TRP A 98 -7.43 0.30 5.43
CA TRP A 98 -8.23 -0.15 6.57
C TRP A 98 -7.41 -0.86 7.65
N CYS A 99 -6.28 -1.46 7.27
CA CYS A 99 -5.40 -2.12 8.23
C CYS A 99 -4.34 -1.20 8.83
N TYR A 100 -3.93 -0.17 8.07
CA TYR A 100 -2.87 0.73 8.48
C TYR A 100 -3.17 2.14 7.97
N THR A 101 -3.04 3.15 8.83
CA THR A 101 -3.25 4.56 8.49
C THR A 101 -2.43 5.44 9.42
N ASP A 102 -1.76 6.46 8.86
CA ASP A 102 -0.98 7.44 9.61
C ASP A 102 0.06 6.84 10.58
N GLY A 103 0.71 5.78 10.16
CA GLY A 103 1.74 5.13 10.97
C GLY A 103 1.19 4.20 12.05
N LYS A 104 -0.10 3.82 12.01
CA LYS A 104 -0.73 2.99 13.03
C LYS A 104 -1.53 1.84 12.42
N PHE A 105 -1.46 0.68 13.07
CA PHE A 105 -2.33 -0.44 12.74
C PHE A 105 -3.69 -0.31 13.41
N THR A 106 -4.74 -0.66 12.68
CA THR A 106 -6.13 -0.68 13.19
C THR A 106 -6.35 -1.87 14.11
N TYR A 107 -5.80 -3.04 13.73
CA TYR A 107 -6.01 -4.29 14.45
C TYR A 107 -4.78 -4.64 15.28
N THR A 108 -5.01 -5.00 16.54
CA THR A 108 -3.96 -5.39 17.49
C THR A 108 -3.83 -6.91 17.62
N SER A 109 -4.87 -7.66 17.24
CA SER A 109 -4.89 -9.12 17.24
C SER A 109 -5.47 -9.70 15.95
N MET A 110 -5.10 -10.96 15.65
CA MET A 110 -5.70 -11.68 14.51
C MET A 110 -7.20 -11.91 14.72
N GLU A 111 -7.66 -12.08 15.96
CA GLU A 111 -9.06 -12.31 16.28
C GLU A 111 -9.90 -11.10 15.92
N GLU A 112 -9.49 -9.89 16.32
CA GLU A 112 -10.17 -8.64 15.92
C GLU A 112 -10.27 -8.51 14.40
N LEU A 113 -9.19 -8.82 13.68
CA LEU A 113 -9.18 -8.77 12.22
C LEU A 113 -10.15 -9.81 11.63
N VAL A 114 -10.13 -11.05 12.11
CA VAL A 114 -11.01 -12.12 11.62
C VAL A 114 -12.48 -11.76 11.87
N ASP A 115 -12.81 -11.26 13.05
CA ASP A 115 -14.19 -10.87 13.40
C ASP A 115 -14.70 -9.71 12.53
N CYS A 116 -13.83 -8.82 12.13
CA CYS A 116 -14.16 -7.72 11.21
C CYS A 116 -14.31 -8.19 9.76
N CYS A 117 -13.41 -9.07 9.28
CA CYS A 117 -13.36 -9.46 7.87
C CYS A 117 -14.38 -10.56 7.50
N VAL A 118 -14.70 -11.48 8.42
CA VAL A 118 -15.57 -12.63 8.12
C VAL A 118 -16.96 -12.23 7.65
N PRO A 119 -17.67 -11.26 8.26
CA PRO A 119 -18.96 -10.79 7.75
C PRO A 119 -18.89 -10.26 6.31
N ILE A 120 -17.82 -9.52 5.97
CA ILE A 120 -17.60 -8.95 4.63
C ILE A 120 -17.34 -10.07 3.62
N LEU A 121 -16.51 -11.05 4.00
CA LEU A 121 -16.23 -12.22 3.16
C LEU A 121 -17.47 -13.08 2.96
N GLN A 122 -18.35 -13.20 3.96
CA GLN A 122 -19.59 -13.94 3.87
C GLN A 122 -20.55 -13.34 2.83
N GLU A 123 -20.59 -12.02 2.71
CA GLU A 123 -21.38 -11.34 1.67
C GLU A 123 -20.81 -11.62 0.26
N GLN A 124 -19.48 -11.70 0.13
CA GLN A 124 -18.82 -11.98 -1.14
C GLN A 124 -18.85 -13.46 -1.53
N PHE A 125 -18.85 -14.35 -0.53
CA PHE A 125 -18.82 -15.80 -0.70
C PHE A 125 -19.96 -16.49 0.05
N PRO A 126 -21.22 -16.30 -0.38
CA PRO A 126 -22.40 -16.79 0.35
C PRO A 126 -22.47 -18.32 0.46
N GLU A 127 -21.81 -19.04 -0.45
CA GLU A 127 -21.73 -20.51 -0.43
C GLU A 127 -20.75 -21.06 0.61
N THR A 128 -19.88 -20.19 1.19
CA THR A 128 -18.87 -20.60 2.16
C THR A 128 -19.37 -20.34 3.57
N THR A 129 -19.27 -21.31 4.46
CA THR A 129 -19.70 -21.11 5.85
C THR A 129 -18.78 -20.17 6.61
N GLU A 130 -19.31 -19.48 7.62
CA GLU A 130 -18.52 -18.61 8.50
C GLU A 130 -17.29 -19.34 9.10
N GLN A 131 -17.49 -20.59 9.54
CA GLN A 131 -16.41 -21.39 10.09
C GLN A 131 -15.30 -21.67 9.07
N GLN A 132 -15.65 -21.96 7.83
CA GLN A 132 -14.68 -22.17 6.76
C GLN A 132 -13.87 -20.90 6.45
N LEU A 133 -14.51 -19.72 6.46
CA LEU A 133 -13.85 -18.43 6.29
C LEU A 133 -12.88 -18.15 7.43
N ARG A 134 -13.30 -18.39 8.69
CA ARG A 134 -12.42 -18.27 9.86
C ARG A 134 -11.21 -19.18 9.78
N ASP A 135 -11.41 -20.44 9.47
CA ASP A 135 -10.33 -21.43 9.33
C ASP A 135 -9.34 -21.05 8.21
N MET A 136 -9.86 -20.53 7.09
CA MET A 136 -9.04 -20.02 5.99
C MET A 136 -8.16 -18.86 6.43
N MET A 137 -8.75 -17.85 7.07
CA MET A 137 -8.01 -16.70 7.56
C MET A 137 -6.97 -17.09 8.61
N GLN A 138 -7.32 -17.94 9.57
CA GLN A 138 -6.39 -18.41 10.61
C GLN A 138 -5.18 -19.18 10.05
N LYS A 139 -5.31 -19.83 8.89
CA LYS A 139 -4.19 -20.48 8.18
C LYS A 139 -3.32 -19.49 7.39
N GLN A 140 -3.93 -18.45 6.81
CA GLN A 140 -3.23 -17.49 5.95
C GLN A 140 -2.55 -16.37 6.73
N LEU A 141 -3.23 -15.77 7.72
CA LEU A 141 -2.75 -14.61 8.46
C LEU A 141 -1.35 -14.80 9.07
N PRO A 142 -1.00 -15.94 9.70
CA PRO A 142 0.33 -16.12 10.27
C PRO A 142 1.48 -16.10 9.25
N GLN A 143 1.17 -16.22 7.96
CA GLN A 143 2.15 -16.16 6.86
C GLN A 143 2.44 -14.73 6.40
N LEU A 144 1.60 -13.77 6.75
CA LEU A 144 1.73 -12.37 6.37
C LEU A 144 2.75 -11.64 7.26
N LYS A 145 3.41 -10.62 6.70
CA LYS A 145 4.50 -9.86 7.33
C LYS A 145 4.12 -9.31 8.71
N HIS A 146 2.93 -8.76 8.85
CA HIS A 146 2.44 -8.15 10.09
C HIS A 146 2.36 -9.15 11.25
N TRP A 147 1.92 -10.39 10.98
CA TRP A 147 1.69 -11.42 11.99
C TRP A 147 2.87 -12.36 12.20
N LYS A 148 3.88 -12.33 11.33
CA LYS A 148 5.12 -13.07 11.55
C LYS A 148 5.80 -12.54 12.80
N LYS A 149 5.86 -13.34 13.86
CA LYS A 149 6.63 -13.01 15.06
C LYS A 149 8.08 -12.74 14.65
N SER A 150 8.53 -11.51 14.81
CA SER A 150 9.96 -11.18 14.67
C SER A 150 10.74 -12.09 15.61
N LYS A 151 11.82 -12.73 15.12
CA LYS A 151 12.68 -13.59 15.96
C LYS A 151 13.24 -12.85 17.19
N ASN A 152 13.23 -11.53 17.18
CA ASN A 152 13.74 -10.69 18.28
C ASN A 152 12.71 -10.40 19.39
N GLN A 153 11.42 -10.74 19.24
CA GLN A 153 10.44 -10.55 20.31
C GLN A 153 10.37 -11.70 21.31
N LYS A 154 11.09 -12.82 21.05
CA LYS A 154 11.18 -13.94 22.01
C LYS A 154 12.04 -13.65 23.23
N GLU A 155 12.90 -12.66 23.21
CA GLU A 155 13.78 -12.34 24.36
C GLU A 155 13.19 -11.34 25.34
N SER A 156 12.26 -10.49 24.91
CA SER A 156 11.66 -9.46 25.79
C SER A 156 10.67 -10.05 26.81
N PHE A 157 10.05 -11.20 26.54
CA PHE A 157 9.12 -11.86 27.49
C PHE A 157 9.82 -12.72 28.55
N ARG A 158 11.11 -13.00 28.38
CA ARG A 158 11.87 -13.80 29.35
C ARG A 158 12.45 -12.99 30.51
N PHE A 159 12.46 -11.66 30.40
CA PHE A 159 13.01 -10.76 31.43
C PHE A 159 11.99 -10.24 32.45
N PHE A 160 10.69 -10.45 32.22
CA PHE A 160 9.65 -9.95 33.14
C PHE A 160 9.18 -10.97 34.21
N LEU A 161 9.72 -12.20 34.20
CA LEU A 161 9.32 -13.26 35.14
C LEU A 161 10.37 -13.55 36.24
N VAL A 162 11.36 -12.69 36.45
CA VAL A 162 12.41 -12.93 37.48
C VAL A 162 12.36 -11.88 38.62
N PHE A 163 11.43 -10.94 38.63
CA PHE A 163 11.30 -9.96 39.74
C PHE A 163 9.92 -9.94 40.40
N CYS A 164 9.39 -11.10 40.76
CA CYS A 164 8.33 -11.22 41.76
C CYS A 164 8.51 -12.53 42.53
N VAL A 165 9.43 -12.51 43.47
CA VAL A 165 9.43 -13.31 44.72
C VAL A 165 9.97 -12.42 45.81
#